data_5e62512cb895ed4ff1f6a14848b83d33
#
_entry.id   5e62512cb895ed4ff1f6a14848b83d33
#
_cell.length_a   1.000
_cell.length_b   1.000
_cell.length_c   1.000
_cell.angle_alpha   90.00
_cell.angle_beta   90.00
_cell.angle_gamma   90.00
#
_symmetry.space_group_name_H-M   'P 1'
#
loop_
_entity.id
_entity.type
_entity.pdbx_description
1 polymer ?
#
loop_
_entity_poly.entity_id
_entity_poly.type
_entity_poly.pdbx_seq_one_letter_code
_entity_poly.pdbx_strand_id
1 'polypeptide(L)'
;SFIAPLIAAWGATTTAPTFGLSWRILFLLFFLIGMAATLWLGMTPIEEEPAQDQTSGVLASVRMLGAPVVLLSFVAIMCHVGIDVGTNAVAPKILLERLGTPGDTLSQFEYATSIYFAFRTLGCLTGSILMRRINIRAFFAIIVLMMGVAMAGFVFATEQWVLWASIALVGYGNSNVFSIVFSQAMISAPEKKNEVSGLMIMGLFGGTVFPLLM
;
A
#
# COMPACT_ATOMS: atom_id res chain seq x y z
N SER A 1 7.08 0.48 6.40
CA SER A 1 7.67 -0.80 5.93
C SER A 1 7.57 -0.99 4.41
N PHE A 2 7.99 0.01 3.60
CA PHE A 2 7.92 -0.07 2.13
C PHE A 2 9.16 -0.73 1.50
N ILE A 3 10.25 -0.83 2.25
CA ILE A 3 11.49 -1.44 1.77
C ILE A 3 11.36 -2.96 1.65
N ALA A 4 10.61 -3.59 2.54
CA ALA A 4 10.48 -5.04 2.56
C ALA A 4 9.83 -5.62 1.27
N PRO A 5 8.68 -5.09 0.76
CA PRO A 5 8.14 -5.54 -0.51
C PRO A 5 9.06 -5.28 -1.71
N LEU A 6 9.80 -4.16 -1.69
CA LEU A 6 10.76 -3.84 -2.74
C LEU A 6 11.93 -4.85 -2.75
N ILE A 7 12.48 -5.18 -1.59
CA ILE A 7 13.54 -6.19 -1.45
C ILE A 7 13.00 -7.57 -1.85
N ALA A 8 11.77 -7.92 -1.45
CA ALA A 8 11.16 -9.20 -1.80
C ALA A 8 10.92 -9.30 -3.32
N ALA A 9 10.38 -8.25 -3.95
CA ALA A 9 10.17 -8.21 -5.39
C ALA A 9 11.51 -8.27 -6.14
N TRP A 10 12.51 -7.50 -5.71
CA TRP A 10 13.86 -7.54 -6.30
C TRP A 10 14.52 -8.89 -6.07
N GLY A 11 14.41 -9.46 -4.89
CA GLY A 11 14.91 -10.79 -4.56
C GLY A 11 14.26 -11.90 -5.38
N ALA A 12 12.95 -11.84 -5.60
CA ALA A 12 12.23 -12.80 -6.43
C ALA A 12 12.65 -12.76 -7.91
N THR A 13 12.92 -11.55 -8.43
CA THR A 13 13.31 -11.36 -9.83
C THR A 13 14.80 -11.59 -10.11
N THR A 14 15.67 -11.33 -9.11
CA THR A 14 17.13 -11.40 -9.28
C THR A 14 17.77 -12.68 -8.75
N THR A 15 17.10 -13.46 -7.93
CA THR A 15 17.64 -14.68 -7.32
C THR A 15 17.66 -15.88 -8.24
N ALA A 16 17.16 -15.76 -9.45
CA ALA A 16 17.48 -16.77 -10.41
C ALA A 16 18.96 -16.67 -10.75
N PRO A 17 19.91 -16.73 -11.19
CA PRO A 17 21.22 -17.36 -11.03
C PRO A 17 22.37 -16.49 -10.60
N THR A 18 22.23 -15.20 -10.35
CA THR A 18 23.39 -14.31 -10.19
C THR A 18 24.02 -14.27 -8.80
N PHE A 19 23.29 -14.61 -7.73
CA PHE A 19 23.84 -14.53 -6.37
C PHE A 19 23.84 -15.85 -5.61
N GLY A 20 23.28 -16.95 -6.14
CA GLY A 20 23.24 -18.25 -5.43
C GLY A 20 22.46 -18.22 -4.10
N LEU A 21 21.84 -17.08 -3.77
CA LEU A 21 21.04 -16.93 -2.58
C LEU A 21 19.65 -17.52 -2.80
N SER A 22 19.37 -18.60 -2.09
CA SER A 22 18.04 -19.19 -2.07
C SER A 22 17.03 -18.15 -1.54
N TRP A 23 15.83 -18.05 -2.14
CA TRP A 23 14.70 -17.26 -1.64
C TRP A 23 14.44 -17.47 -0.12
N ARG A 24 14.84 -18.60 0.43
CA ARG A 24 14.76 -18.91 1.87
C ARG A 24 15.56 -17.94 2.74
N ILE A 25 16.66 -17.39 2.24
CA ILE A 25 17.50 -16.44 2.99
C ILE A 25 16.76 -15.13 3.22
N LEU A 26 15.87 -14.71 2.30
CA LEU A 26 15.03 -13.53 2.50
C LEU A 26 14.10 -13.68 3.70
N PHE A 27 13.49 -14.87 3.88
CA PHE A 27 12.66 -15.13 5.06
C PHE A 27 13.49 -15.13 6.34
N LEU A 28 14.70 -15.69 6.32
CA LEU A 28 15.60 -15.66 7.47
C LEU A 28 16.00 -14.20 7.81
N LEU A 29 16.30 -13.39 6.79
CA LEU A 29 16.63 -11.97 6.97
C LEU A 29 15.47 -11.21 7.61
N PHE A 30 14.24 -11.38 7.08
CA PHE A 30 13.05 -10.74 7.64
C PHE A 30 12.74 -11.22 9.06
N PHE A 31 12.94 -12.50 9.34
CA PHE A 31 12.83 -13.03 10.69
C PHE A 31 13.82 -12.38 11.65
N LEU A 32 15.09 -12.27 11.27
CA LEU A 32 16.13 -11.64 12.10
C LEU A 32 15.84 -10.15 12.34
N ILE A 33 15.41 -9.41 11.30
CA ILE A 33 15.02 -8.01 11.43
C ILE A 33 13.80 -7.86 12.35
N GLY A 34 12.79 -8.72 12.18
CA GLY A 34 11.61 -8.72 13.04
C GLY A 34 11.95 -9.02 14.49
N MET A 35 12.80 -10.01 14.73
CA MET A 35 13.26 -10.36 16.07
C MET A 35 14.07 -9.23 16.71
N ALA A 36 14.98 -8.61 15.96
CA ALA A 36 15.75 -7.45 16.44
C ALA A 36 14.82 -6.27 16.77
N ALA A 37 13.82 -5.98 15.93
CA ALA A 37 12.86 -4.92 16.18
C ALA A 37 11.99 -5.22 17.43
N THR A 38 11.59 -6.48 17.64
CA THR A 38 10.81 -6.88 18.82
C THR A 38 11.63 -6.77 20.10
N LEU A 39 12.90 -7.19 20.06
CA LEU A 39 13.81 -7.05 21.21
C LEU A 39 14.06 -5.57 21.53
N TRP A 40 14.26 -4.74 20.49
CA TRP A 40 14.43 -3.29 20.68
C TRP A 40 13.20 -2.65 21.30
N LEU A 41 12.01 -3.01 20.82
CA LEU A 41 10.75 -2.51 21.36
C LEU A 41 10.56 -2.92 22.82
N GLY A 42 10.90 -4.18 23.17
CA GLY A 42 10.81 -4.67 24.55
C GLY A 42 11.78 -3.98 25.52
N MET A 43 12.88 -3.41 25.00
CA MET A 43 13.85 -2.65 25.79
C MET A 43 13.52 -1.15 25.88
N THR A 44 12.56 -0.68 25.08
CA THR A 44 12.16 0.73 25.06
C THR A 44 11.05 0.96 26.08
N PRO A 45 11.25 1.82 27.09
CA PRO A 45 10.18 2.16 28.02
C PRO A 45 9.09 2.92 27.26
N ILE A 46 7.92 2.31 27.11
CA ILE A 46 6.74 2.92 26.52
C ILE A 46 5.89 3.42 27.68
N GLU A 47 5.68 4.73 27.76
CA GLU A 47 4.68 5.31 28.66
C GLU A 47 3.31 4.93 28.12
N GLU A 48 2.67 3.95 28.75
CA GLU A 48 1.29 3.60 28.45
C GLU A 48 0.38 4.65 29.11
N GLU A 49 -0.38 5.38 28.30
CA GLU A 49 -1.51 6.13 28.85
C GLU A 49 -2.45 5.11 29.54
N PRO A 50 -2.90 5.40 30.78
CA PRO A 50 -3.79 4.49 31.48
C PRO A 50 -4.97 4.16 30.59
N ALA A 51 -5.19 2.88 30.37
CA ALA A 51 -6.30 2.38 29.55
C ALA A 51 -7.58 3.02 30.11
N GLN A 52 -8.20 3.90 29.34
CA GLN A 52 -9.53 4.34 29.67
C GLN A 52 -10.40 3.09 29.75
N ASP A 53 -11.04 2.87 30.87
CA ASP A 53 -11.81 1.67 31.26
C ASP A 53 -13.01 1.30 30.33
N GLN A 54 -13.04 1.87 29.15
CA GLN A 54 -14.01 1.52 28.11
C GLN A 54 -13.36 0.58 27.12
N THR A 55 -13.35 -0.71 27.44
CA THR A 55 -13.27 -1.77 26.42
C THR A 55 -14.49 -1.65 25.52
N SER A 56 -14.40 -0.75 24.56
CA SER A 56 -15.41 -0.65 23.51
C SER A 56 -15.34 -1.93 22.67
N GLY A 57 -16.37 -2.75 22.79
CA GLY A 57 -16.47 -4.00 22.04
C GLY A 57 -16.48 -3.73 20.53
N VAL A 58 -16.18 -4.75 19.73
CA VAL A 58 -16.22 -4.71 18.25
C VAL A 58 -17.46 -4.01 17.71
N LEU A 59 -18.61 -4.19 18.39
CA LEU A 59 -19.88 -3.56 18.02
C LEU A 59 -19.82 -2.02 18.13
N ALA A 60 -19.08 -1.48 19.11
CA ALA A 60 -18.91 -0.05 19.25
C ALA A 60 -18.06 0.53 18.10
N SER A 61 -17.02 -0.17 17.67
CA SER A 61 -16.22 0.19 16.50
C SER A 61 -17.07 0.17 15.22
N VAL A 62 -17.87 -0.86 15.00
CA VAL A 62 -18.76 -0.95 13.83
C VAL A 62 -19.82 0.16 13.84
N ARG A 63 -20.32 0.57 15.01
CA ARG A 63 -21.27 1.68 15.13
C ARG A 63 -20.69 3.02 14.67
N MET A 64 -19.34 3.17 14.72
CA MET A 64 -18.66 4.36 14.19
C MET A 64 -18.79 4.52 12.67
N LEU A 65 -19.12 3.47 11.93
CA LEU A 65 -19.47 3.56 10.50
C LEU A 65 -20.73 4.41 10.25
N GLY A 66 -21.54 4.68 11.27
CA GLY A 66 -22.63 5.65 11.17
C GLY A 66 -22.18 7.09 10.95
N ALA A 67 -20.93 7.43 11.26
CA ALA A 67 -20.36 8.74 10.97
C ALA A 67 -19.86 8.78 9.50
N PRO A 68 -20.36 9.71 8.66
CA PRO A 68 -20.06 9.69 7.22
C PRO A 68 -18.58 9.81 6.91
N VAL A 69 -17.82 10.58 7.70
CA VAL A 69 -16.37 10.74 7.51
C VAL A 69 -15.65 9.43 7.79
N VAL A 70 -16.02 8.70 8.84
CA VAL A 70 -15.43 7.41 9.20
C VAL A 70 -15.75 6.36 8.15
N LEU A 71 -17.01 6.31 7.68
CA LEU A 71 -17.43 5.39 6.64
C LEU A 71 -16.68 5.64 5.33
N LEU A 72 -16.60 6.90 4.88
CA LEU A 72 -15.87 7.24 3.65
C LEU A 72 -14.38 6.93 3.78
N SER A 73 -13.79 7.16 4.95
CA SER A 73 -12.40 6.81 5.20
C SER A 73 -12.18 5.30 5.18
N PHE A 74 -13.08 4.52 5.76
CA PHE A 74 -13.04 3.06 5.72
C PHE A 74 -13.10 2.52 4.29
N VAL A 75 -14.07 3.01 3.50
CA VAL A 75 -14.20 2.63 2.08
C VAL A 75 -12.98 3.06 1.27
N ALA A 76 -12.46 4.27 1.52
CA ALA A 76 -11.26 4.76 0.85
C ALA A 76 -10.03 3.89 1.13
N ILE A 77 -9.86 3.41 2.38
CA ILE A 77 -8.78 2.47 2.73
C ILE A 77 -8.99 1.12 2.05
N MET A 78 -10.20 0.60 2.00
CA MET A 78 -10.50 -0.63 1.26
C MET A 78 -10.12 -0.49 -0.22
N CYS A 79 -10.55 0.59 -0.88
CA CYS A 79 -10.22 0.87 -2.28
C CYS A 79 -8.71 1.04 -2.49
N HIS A 80 -8.03 1.76 -1.57
CA HIS A 80 -6.58 1.95 -1.60
C HIS A 80 -5.83 0.62 -1.63
N VAL A 81 -6.19 -0.30 -0.72
CA VAL A 81 -5.54 -1.63 -0.66
C VAL A 81 -5.95 -2.49 -1.86
N GLY A 82 -7.20 -2.35 -2.32
CA GLY A 82 -7.67 -3.00 -3.55
C GLY A 82 -6.86 -2.57 -4.78
N ILE A 83 -6.58 -1.29 -4.94
CA ILE A 83 -5.71 -0.77 -6.01
C ILE A 83 -4.29 -1.33 -5.87
N ASP A 84 -3.75 -1.37 -4.64
CA ASP A 84 -2.41 -1.87 -4.35
C ASP A 84 -2.26 -3.35 -4.78
N VAL A 85 -3.12 -4.19 -4.24
CA VAL A 85 -3.09 -5.64 -4.52
C VAL A 85 -3.49 -5.93 -5.96
N GLY A 86 -4.55 -5.29 -6.45
CA GLY A 86 -5.05 -5.48 -7.82
C GLY A 86 -4.02 -5.08 -8.86
N THR A 87 -3.40 -3.90 -8.73
CA THR A 87 -2.37 -3.46 -9.68
C THR A 87 -1.20 -4.46 -9.71
N ASN A 88 -0.70 -4.89 -8.55
CA ASN A 88 0.42 -5.83 -8.50
C ASN A 88 0.07 -7.23 -9.02
N ALA A 89 -1.17 -7.68 -8.87
CA ALA A 89 -1.61 -8.97 -9.38
C ALA A 89 -1.86 -8.97 -10.91
N VAL A 90 -2.33 -7.84 -11.45
CA VAL A 90 -2.80 -7.75 -12.84
C VAL A 90 -1.76 -7.13 -13.77
N ALA A 91 -0.91 -6.21 -13.27
CA ALA A 91 0.05 -5.50 -14.11
C ALA A 91 0.98 -6.42 -14.92
N PRO A 92 1.62 -7.46 -14.34
CA PRO A 92 2.45 -8.37 -15.12
C PRO A 92 1.66 -9.12 -16.19
N LYS A 93 0.40 -9.46 -15.92
CA LYS A 93 -0.48 -10.18 -16.86
C LYS A 93 -0.85 -9.30 -18.06
N ILE A 94 -1.24 -8.05 -17.80
CA ILE A 94 -1.57 -7.08 -18.86
C ILE A 94 -0.34 -6.77 -19.72
N LEU A 95 0.83 -6.64 -19.10
CA LEU A 95 2.06 -6.43 -19.84
C LEU A 95 2.39 -7.62 -20.75
N LEU A 96 2.27 -8.85 -20.24
CA LEU A 96 2.46 -10.06 -21.04
C LEU A 96 1.46 -10.13 -22.21
N GLU A 97 0.19 -9.80 -21.96
CA GLU A 97 -0.86 -9.84 -22.97
C GLU A 97 -0.65 -8.82 -24.09
N ARG A 98 -0.19 -7.60 -23.72
CA ARG A 98 -0.08 -6.49 -24.69
C ARG A 98 1.27 -6.33 -25.31
N LEU A 99 2.34 -6.70 -24.65
CA LEU A 99 3.72 -6.53 -25.09
C LEU A 99 4.45 -7.84 -25.33
N GLY A 100 3.89 -8.96 -24.84
CA GLY A 100 4.52 -10.26 -24.94
C GLY A 100 4.55 -10.77 -26.40
N THR A 101 5.63 -11.49 -26.72
CA THR A 101 5.79 -12.20 -27.97
C THR A 101 5.57 -13.70 -27.74
N PRO A 102 5.31 -14.51 -28.82
CA PRO A 102 5.18 -15.96 -28.67
C PRO A 102 6.43 -16.58 -28.04
N GLY A 103 6.26 -17.16 -26.84
CA GLY A 103 7.35 -17.74 -26.04
C GLY A 103 7.72 -16.95 -24.80
N ASP A 104 7.22 -15.73 -24.63
CA ASP A 104 7.42 -14.95 -23.42
C ASP A 104 6.66 -15.57 -22.24
N THR A 105 7.23 -15.40 -21.05
CA THR A 105 6.67 -15.90 -19.80
C THR A 105 6.32 -14.75 -18.86
N LEU A 106 5.41 -14.99 -17.92
CA LEU A 106 4.98 -13.99 -16.93
C LEU A 106 6.18 -13.45 -16.11
N SER A 107 7.18 -14.28 -15.86
CA SER A 107 8.38 -13.89 -15.10
C SER A 107 9.16 -12.72 -15.72
N GLN A 108 9.09 -12.53 -17.05
CA GLN A 108 9.75 -11.42 -17.73
C GLN A 108 9.09 -10.06 -17.39
N PHE A 109 7.84 -10.07 -16.97
CA PHE A 109 7.07 -8.88 -16.64
C PHE A 109 6.89 -8.63 -15.12
N GLU A 110 7.45 -9.50 -14.28
CA GLU A 110 7.41 -9.34 -12.82
C GLU A 110 8.11 -8.06 -12.31
N TYR A 111 8.99 -7.47 -13.14
CA TYR A 111 9.57 -6.16 -12.87
C TYR A 111 8.54 -5.04 -12.69
N ALA A 112 7.31 -5.21 -13.20
CA ALA A 112 6.21 -4.28 -12.99
C ALA A 112 5.97 -4.01 -11.50
N THR A 113 5.97 -5.06 -10.70
CA THR A 113 5.83 -4.97 -9.23
C THR A 113 7.00 -4.20 -8.60
N SER A 114 8.23 -4.43 -9.07
CA SER A 114 9.41 -3.72 -8.58
C SER A 114 9.35 -2.21 -8.90
N ILE A 115 8.92 -1.85 -10.10
CA ILE A 115 8.72 -0.45 -10.51
C ILE A 115 7.62 0.20 -9.67
N TYR A 116 6.49 -0.48 -9.48
CA TYR A 116 5.40 0.00 -8.65
C TYR A 116 5.91 0.35 -7.24
N PHE A 117 6.60 -0.56 -6.56
CA PHE A 117 7.10 -0.32 -5.20
C PHE A 117 8.24 0.69 -5.12
N ALA A 118 9.10 0.79 -6.14
CA ALA A 118 10.12 1.82 -6.22
C ALA A 118 9.49 3.22 -6.25
N PHE A 119 8.50 3.43 -7.13
CA PHE A 119 7.80 4.71 -7.23
C PHE A 119 6.90 4.97 -6.01
N ARG A 120 6.34 3.94 -5.39
CA ARG A 120 5.63 4.07 -4.12
C ARG A 120 6.55 4.57 -3.00
N THR A 121 7.76 4.04 -2.92
CA THR A 121 8.77 4.51 -1.96
C THR A 121 9.17 5.98 -2.21
N LEU A 122 9.43 6.33 -3.46
CA LEU A 122 9.70 7.71 -3.85
C LEU A 122 8.52 8.64 -3.53
N GLY A 123 7.30 8.20 -3.77
CA GLY A 123 6.08 8.95 -3.44
C GLY A 123 5.94 9.19 -1.93
N CYS A 124 6.27 8.21 -1.09
CA CYS A 124 6.28 8.39 0.37
C CYS A 124 7.31 9.44 0.81
N LEU A 125 8.53 9.37 0.28
CA LEU A 125 9.60 10.32 0.63
C LEU A 125 9.26 11.74 0.18
N THR A 126 8.92 11.90 -1.09
CA THR A 126 8.56 13.21 -1.65
C THR A 126 7.27 13.75 -1.05
N GLY A 127 6.27 12.92 -0.82
CA GLY A 127 5.01 13.29 -0.19
C GLY A 127 5.19 13.80 1.22
N SER A 128 6.07 13.20 2.02
CA SER A 128 6.37 13.67 3.37
C SER A 128 6.96 15.10 3.39
N ILE A 129 7.74 15.45 2.37
CA ILE A 129 8.30 16.79 2.19
C ILE A 129 7.22 17.76 1.67
N LEU A 130 6.45 17.32 0.67
CA LEU A 130 5.45 18.14 0.00
C LEU A 130 4.29 18.52 0.93
N MET A 131 3.83 17.59 1.78
CA MET A 131 2.75 17.86 2.75
C MET A 131 3.12 18.93 3.79
N ARG A 132 4.40 19.26 3.96
CA ARG A 132 4.83 20.39 4.81
C ARG A 132 4.63 21.75 4.13
N ARG A 133 4.51 21.78 2.80
CA ARG A 133 4.47 23.01 1.99
C ARG A 133 3.14 23.24 1.29
N ILE A 134 2.39 22.19 1.04
CA ILE A 134 1.14 22.21 0.28
C ILE A 134 -0.03 21.82 1.19
N ASN A 135 -1.19 22.41 0.94
CA ASN A 135 -2.42 22.03 1.64
C ASN A 135 -2.71 20.53 1.39
N ILE A 136 -2.93 19.78 2.47
CA ILE A 136 -3.18 18.33 2.45
C ILE A 136 -4.35 17.97 1.53
N ARG A 137 -5.41 18.80 1.48
CA ARG A 137 -6.56 18.57 0.60
C ARG A 137 -6.19 18.66 -0.88
N ALA A 138 -5.41 19.70 -1.25
CA ALA A 138 -4.92 19.85 -2.60
C ALA A 138 -3.96 18.73 -3.01
N PHE A 139 -3.05 18.38 -2.12
CA PHE A 139 -2.12 17.26 -2.34
C PHE A 139 -2.88 15.94 -2.55
N PHE A 140 -3.86 15.64 -1.69
CA PHE A 140 -4.69 14.44 -1.83
C PHE A 140 -5.45 14.41 -3.15
N ALA A 141 -6.07 15.53 -3.55
CA ALA A 141 -6.78 15.64 -4.83
C ALA A 141 -5.84 15.39 -6.03
N ILE A 142 -4.63 15.94 -5.98
CA ILE A 142 -3.62 15.76 -7.04
C ILE A 142 -3.22 14.28 -7.17
N ILE A 143 -2.89 13.60 -6.07
CA ILE A 143 -2.46 12.20 -6.12
C ILE A 143 -3.59 11.27 -6.56
N VAL A 144 -4.84 11.53 -6.14
CA VAL A 144 -6.00 10.74 -6.57
C VAL A 144 -6.29 10.95 -8.05
N LEU A 145 -6.26 12.21 -8.53
CA LEU A 145 -6.43 12.52 -9.95
C LEU A 145 -5.34 11.87 -10.80
N MET A 146 -4.09 11.98 -10.36
CA MET A 146 -2.94 11.36 -11.03
C MET A 146 -3.11 9.84 -11.12
N MET A 147 -3.54 9.17 -10.04
CA MET A 147 -3.86 7.74 -10.08
C MET A 147 -4.98 7.42 -11.06
N GLY A 148 -6.04 8.22 -11.07
CA GLY A 148 -7.16 8.02 -12.00
C GLY A 148 -6.71 8.11 -13.46
N VAL A 149 -5.91 9.12 -13.81
CA VAL A 149 -5.33 9.27 -15.16
C VAL A 149 -4.39 8.10 -15.48
N ALA A 150 -3.55 7.70 -14.54
CA ALA A 150 -2.63 6.57 -14.72
C ALA A 150 -3.38 5.24 -14.91
N MET A 151 -4.45 5.01 -14.15
CA MET A 151 -5.30 3.82 -14.33
C MET A 151 -6.00 3.82 -15.68
N ALA A 152 -6.49 4.98 -16.15
CA ALA A 152 -7.04 5.10 -17.50
C ALA A 152 -5.98 4.79 -18.56
N GLY A 153 -4.77 5.33 -18.41
CA GLY A 153 -3.63 4.99 -19.28
C GLY A 153 -3.34 3.49 -19.28
N PHE A 154 -3.36 2.86 -18.10
CA PHE A 154 -3.12 1.43 -17.98
C PHE A 154 -4.20 0.56 -18.66
N VAL A 155 -5.46 1.00 -18.63
CA VAL A 155 -6.59 0.28 -19.27
C VAL A 155 -6.60 0.47 -20.79
N PHE A 156 -6.34 1.69 -21.28
CA PHE A 156 -6.56 2.02 -22.69
C PHE A 156 -5.29 2.06 -23.54
N ALA A 157 -4.10 2.21 -22.95
CA ALA A 157 -2.88 2.32 -23.72
C ALA A 157 -2.40 0.96 -24.23
N THR A 158 -1.82 0.98 -25.43
CA THR A 158 -1.11 -0.15 -26.07
C THR A 158 0.40 0.10 -26.14
N GLU A 159 0.80 1.36 -26.00
CA GLU A 159 2.21 1.75 -26.08
C GLU A 159 2.97 1.35 -24.81
N GLN A 160 4.12 0.70 -25.01
CA GLN A 160 4.94 0.17 -23.93
C GLN A 160 5.29 1.21 -22.86
N TRP A 161 5.75 2.38 -23.27
CA TRP A 161 6.17 3.42 -22.33
C TRP A 161 5.02 3.99 -21.51
N VAL A 162 3.79 4.04 -22.07
CA VAL A 162 2.59 4.49 -21.35
C VAL A 162 2.19 3.48 -20.26
N LEU A 163 2.28 2.19 -20.57
CA LEU A 163 1.99 1.13 -19.60
C LEU A 163 2.95 1.17 -18.42
N TRP A 164 4.25 1.30 -18.66
CA TRP A 164 5.24 1.41 -17.58
C TRP A 164 5.10 2.69 -16.78
N ALA A 165 4.86 3.83 -17.43
CA ALA A 165 4.61 5.10 -16.78
C ALA A 165 3.34 5.04 -15.92
N SER A 166 2.29 4.39 -16.39
CA SER A 166 1.05 4.21 -15.64
C SER A 166 1.27 3.41 -14.35
N ILE A 167 1.99 2.29 -14.41
CA ILE A 167 2.32 1.49 -13.23
C ILE A 167 3.11 2.33 -12.20
N ALA A 168 4.11 3.07 -12.67
CA ALA A 168 4.92 3.95 -11.84
C ALA A 168 4.09 5.05 -11.16
N LEU A 169 3.20 5.71 -11.92
CA LEU A 169 2.34 6.79 -11.42
C LEU A 169 1.26 6.27 -10.46
N VAL A 170 0.70 5.08 -10.68
CA VAL A 170 -0.22 4.45 -9.73
C VAL A 170 0.51 4.17 -8.42
N GLY A 171 1.71 3.60 -8.47
CA GLY A 171 2.53 3.36 -7.28
C GLY A 171 2.84 4.65 -6.52
N TYR A 172 3.27 5.69 -7.23
CA TYR A 172 3.57 6.99 -6.64
C TYR A 172 2.33 7.63 -6.00
N GLY A 173 1.20 7.67 -6.69
CA GLY A 173 -0.05 8.26 -6.19
C GLY A 173 -0.61 7.48 -4.99
N ASN A 174 -0.51 6.15 -5.01
CA ASN A 174 -1.01 5.29 -3.93
C ASN A 174 -0.20 5.40 -2.63
N SER A 175 0.98 6.00 -2.67
CA SER A 175 1.95 6.01 -1.56
C SER A 175 1.45 6.65 -0.26
N ASN A 176 0.73 7.77 -0.34
CA ASN A 176 0.34 8.58 0.82
C ASN A 176 -1.16 8.50 1.15
N VAL A 177 -1.95 7.80 0.34
CA VAL A 177 -3.42 7.74 0.50
C VAL A 177 -3.79 7.19 1.89
N PHE A 178 -3.21 6.06 2.29
CA PHE A 178 -3.49 5.46 3.59
C PHE A 178 -3.23 6.43 4.74
N SER A 179 -2.05 7.06 4.77
CA SER A 179 -1.64 7.95 5.87
C SER A 179 -2.55 9.17 5.99
N ILE A 180 -2.95 9.75 4.85
CA ILE A 180 -3.84 10.92 4.83
C ILE A 180 -5.23 10.54 5.30
N VAL A 181 -5.81 9.47 4.74
CA VAL A 181 -7.17 9.03 5.07
C VAL A 181 -7.26 8.56 6.52
N PHE A 182 -6.28 7.79 6.97
CA PHE A 182 -6.20 7.34 8.37
C PHE A 182 -6.11 8.52 9.33
N SER A 183 -5.24 9.49 9.07
CA SER A 183 -5.11 10.69 9.89
C SER A 183 -6.41 11.51 9.94
N GLN A 184 -7.09 11.67 8.80
CA GLN A 184 -8.36 12.39 8.75
C GLN A 184 -9.47 11.67 9.55
N ALA A 185 -9.53 10.33 9.47
CA ALA A 185 -10.46 9.55 10.27
C ALA A 185 -10.22 9.74 11.77
N MET A 186 -8.95 9.72 12.20
CA MET A 186 -8.56 9.93 13.60
C MET A 186 -8.91 11.33 14.12
N ILE A 187 -8.71 12.35 13.28
CA ILE A 187 -9.05 13.75 13.63
C ILE A 187 -10.57 13.94 13.72
N SER A 188 -11.36 13.22 12.95
CA SER A 188 -12.82 13.33 12.94
C SER A 188 -13.51 12.82 14.22
N ALA A 189 -12.84 11.96 14.98
CA ALA A 189 -13.38 11.39 16.22
C ALA A 189 -12.28 11.28 17.31
N PRO A 190 -11.84 12.42 17.86
CA PRO A 190 -10.69 12.47 18.75
C PRO A 190 -10.90 11.73 20.08
N GLU A 191 -12.14 11.58 20.53
CA GLU A 191 -12.47 10.87 21.78
C GLU A 191 -12.54 9.35 21.61
N LYS A 192 -12.60 8.85 20.37
CA LYS A 192 -12.78 7.43 20.03
C LYS A 192 -11.68 6.95 19.08
N LYS A 193 -10.46 7.40 19.30
CA LYS A 193 -9.31 7.08 18.43
C LYS A 193 -9.06 5.58 18.32
N ASN A 194 -9.21 4.83 19.40
CA ASN A 194 -8.95 3.39 19.43
C ASN A 194 -9.95 2.64 18.55
N GLU A 195 -11.23 2.96 18.63
CA GLU A 195 -12.28 2.36 17.82
C GLU A 195 -12.11 2.69 16.34
N VAL A 196 -11.84 3.96 16.03
CA VAL A 196 -11.61 4.41 14.66
C VAL A 196 -10.36 3.78 14.07
N SER A 197 -9.26 3.75 14.82
CA SER A 197 -8.01 3.15 14.36
C SER A 197 -8.18 1.65 14.10
N GLY A 198 -8.82 0.92 15.01
CA GLY A 198 -9.14 -0.49 14.82
C GLY A 198 -9.99 -0.72 13.56
N LEU A 199 -11.02 0.12 13.35
CA LEU A 199 -11.87 0.05 12.17
C LEU A 199 -11.10 0.32 10.87
N MET A 200 -10.22 1.35 10.87
CA MET A 200 -9.39 1.66 9.69
C MET A 200 -8.43 0.51 9.36
N ILE A 201 -7.88 -0.16 10.38
CA ILE A 201 -7.05 -1.36 10.18
C ILE A 201 -7.88 -2.51 9.60
N MET A 202 -9.12 -2.69 10.06
CA MET A 202 -10.04 -3.66 9.45
C MET A 202 -10.31 -3.35 7.98
N GLY A 203 -10.30 -2.08 7.57
CA GLY A 203 -10.41 -1.66 6.17
C GLY A 203 -9.33 -2.25 5.25
N LEU A 204 -8.17 -2.62 5.79
CA LEU A 204 -7.11 -3.32 5.04
C LEU A 204 -7.57 -4.69 4.50
N PHE A 205 -8.63 -5.26 5.07
CA PHE A 205 -9.27 -6.48 4.57
C PHE A 205 -9.76 -6.34 3.12
N GLY A 206 -9.98 -5.12 2.63
CA GLY A 206 -10.25 -4.85 1.21
C GLY A 206 -9.25 -5.52 0.26
N GLY A 207 -7.97 -5.63 0.67
CA GLY A 207 -6.94 -6.31 -0.12
C GLY A 207 -7.18 -7.81 -0.34
N THR A 208 -8.00 -8.46 0.48
CA THR A 208 -8.36 -9.87 0.29
C THR A 208 -9.65 -10.03 -0.51
N VAL A 209 -10.55 -9.05 -0.46
CA VAL A 209 -11.83 -9.08 -1.16
C VAL A 209 -11.67 -8.80 -2.65
N PHE A 210 -10.89 -7.78 -3.01
CA PHE A 210 -10.74 -7.38 -4.41
C PHE A 210 -10.15 -8.46 -5.32
N PRO A 211 -9.09 -9.20 -4.95
CA PRO A 211 -8.57 -10.30 -5.78
C PRO A 211 -9.56 -11.44 -6.02
N LEU A 212 -10.55 -11.62 -5.12
CA LEU A 212 -11.61 -12.64 -5.31
C LEU A 212 -12.63 -12.22 -6.36
N LEU A 213 -12.70 -10.93 -6.71
CA LEU A 213 -13.60 -10.36 -7.71
C LEU A 213 -12.95 -10.20 -9.09
N MET A 214 -11.62 -10.43 -9.20
CA MET A 214 -10.81 -10.37 -10.41
C MET A 214 -10.59 -11.75 -11.03
#